data_a85b3d0dfdd6cb43e9956b257d470640
#
_entry.id   a85b3d0dfdd6cb43e9956b257d470640
#
_cell.length_a   1.000
_cell.length_b   1.000
_cell.length_c   1.000
_cell.angle_alpha   90.00
_cell.angle_beta   90.00
_cell.angle_gamma   90.00
#
_symmetry.space_group_name_H-M   'P 1'
#
loop_
_entity.id
_entity.type
_entity.pdbx_description
1 polymer ?
#
loop_
_entity_poly.entity_id
_entity_poly.type
_entity_poly.pdbx_seq_one_letter_code
_entity_poly.pdbx_strand_id
1 'polypeptide(L)'
;MKPTIKELVVYTPAENFEVSKSFYAALGFELTEGWGGTMDCRLGGAVFRLQNYYVKDWAENFMMKFDVDDVQAWHDHAKKVIDEGNYSNARYDEPEMIGNTKICHVWDPCGVLLIFIQ
;
A
#
# COMPACT_ATOMS: atom_id res chain seq x y z
N MET A 1 -33.09 -1.60 -16.05
CA MET A 1 -32.08 -2.06 -15.12
C MET A 1 -30.98 -1.01 -15.07
N LYS A 2 -30.55 -0.62 -13.87
CA LYS A 2 -29.41 0.28 -13.71
C LYS A 2 -28.11 -0.53 -13.61
N PRO A 3 -27.05 -0.13 -14.33
CA PRO A 3 -25.76 -0.78 -14.16
C PRO A 3 -25.16 -0.48 -12.78
N THR A 4 -24.36 -1.40 -12.28
CA THR A 4 -23.68 -1.27 -10.99
C THR A 4 -22.19 -1.61 -11.15
N ILE A 5 -21.41 -1.23 -10.14
CA ILE A 5 -19.98 -1.58 -10.05
C ILE A 5 -19.82 -2.57 -8.91
N LYS A 6 -19.24 -3.74 -9.17
CA LYS A 6 -18.99 -4.73 -8.11
C LYS A 6 -17.82 -4.35 -7.23
N GLU A 7 -16.80 -3.72 -7.81
CA GLU A 7 -15.58 -3.43 -7.10
C GLU A 7 -14.75 -2.43 -7.89
N LEU A 8 -14.08 -1.53 -7.20
CA LEU A 8 -13.07 -0.67 -7.79
C LEU A 8 -11.70 -1.32 -7.52
N VAL A 9 -10.93 -1.53 -8.57
CA VAL A 9 -9.54 -2.00 -8.44
C VAL A 9 -8.65 -1.02 -9.18
N VAL A 10 -7.71 -0.42 -8.47
CA VAL A 10 -6.81 0.60 -9.01
C VAL A 10 -5.46 -0.04 -9.29
N TYR A 11 -4.86 0.30 -10.44
CA TYR A 11 -3.51 -0.14 -10.78
C TYR A 11 -2.48 0.67 -10.02
N THR A 12 -1.52 -0.01 -9.41
CA THR A 12 -0.48 0.56 -8.57
C THR A 12 0.89 0.21 -9.18
N PRO A 13 1.79 1.18 -9.32
CA PRO A 13 3.08 0.92 -9.96
C PRO A 13 4.03 0.11 -9.09
N ALA A 14 4.97 -0.57 -9.73
CA ALA A 14 6.11 -1.20 -9.06
C ALA A 14 7.35 -1.06 -9.94
N GLU A 15 8.41 -0.52 -9.39
CA GLU A 15 9.72 -0.43 -10.06
C GLU A 15 10.38 -1.81 -10.09
N ASN A 16 10.40 -2.49 -8.96
CA ASN A 16 10.83 -3.88 -8.84
C ASN A 16 9.63 -4.70 -8.38
N PHE A 17 9.02 -5.42 -9.30
CA PHE A 17 7.77 -6.13 -9.06
C PHE A 17 7.88 -7.15 -7.93
N GLU A 18 8.96 -7.94 -7.90
CA GLU A 18 9.16 -8.96 -6.87
C GLU A 18 9.35 -8.33 -5.48
N VAL A 19 10.07 -7.22 -5.39
CA VAL A 19 10.27 -6.51 -4.13
C VAL A 19 8.95 -5.93 -3.62
N SER A 20 8.17 -5.32 -4.49
CA SER A 20 6.86 -4.77 -4.11
C SER A 20 5.87 -5.85 -3.69
N LYS A 21 5.85 -7.00 -4.36
CA LYS A 21 5.03 -8.15 -3.95
C LYS A 21 5.42 -8.61 -2.55
N SER A 22 6.71 -8.77 -2.29
CA SER A 22 7.21 -9.17 -0.98
C SER A 22 6.82 -8.17 0.10
N PHE A 23 6.93 -6.89 -0.19
CA PHE A 23 6.56 -5.82 0.75
C PHE A 23 5.09 -5.89 1.15
N TYR A 24 4.19 -5.94 0.17
CA TYR A 24 2.76 -5.99 0.45
C TYR A 24 2.33 -7.29 1.13
N ALA A 25 2.95 -8.42 0.76
CA ALA A 25 2.70 -9.69 1.45
C ALA A 25 3.13 -9.60 2.93
N ALA A 26 4.28 -8.99 3.20
CA ALA A 26 4.76 -8.81 4.58
C ALA A 26 3.86 -7.88 5.39
N LEU A 27 3.24 -6.88 4.74
CA LEU A 27 2.26 -6.00 5.39
C LEU A 27 0.97 -6.73 5.75
N GLY A 28 0.72 -7.90 5.16
CA GLY A 28 -0.47 -8.69 5.43
C GLY A 28 -1.45 -8.81 4.28
N PHE A 29 -1.15 -8.24 3.13
CA PHE A 29 -2.02 -8.39 1.96
C PHE A 29 -1.95 -9.80 1.41
N GLU A 30 -3.11 -10.35 1.06
CA GLU A 30 -3.20 -11.59 0.30
C GLU A 30 -3.01 -11.27 -1.17
N LEU A 31 -2.05 -11.94 -1.80
CA LEU A 31 -1.70 -11.72 -3.19
C LEU A 31 -2.21 -12.87 -4.05
N THR A 32 -2.92 -12.51 -5.12
CA THR A 32 -3.40 -13.47 -6.13
C THR A 32 -3.05 -12.98 -7.52
N GLU A 33 -2.75 -13.90 -8.44
CA GLU A 33 -2.43 -13.51 -9.80
C GLU A 33 -3.62 -12.82 -10.46
N GLY A 34 -3.35 -11.66 -11.06
CA GLY A 34 -4.30 -10.92 -11.86
C GLY A 34 -4.06 -11.11 -13.35
N TRP A 35 -4.85 -10.41 -14.14
CA TRP A 35 -4.72 -10.46 -15.57
C TRP A 35 -3.42 -9.79 -16.05
N GLY A 36 -2.79 -10.35 -17.07
CA GLY A 36 -1.66 -9.71 -17.75
C GLY A 36 -0.38 -9.64 -16.94
N GLY A 37 -0.13 -10.60 -16.04
CA GLY A 37 1.08 -10.62 -15.23
C GLY A 37 1.04 -9.66 -14.05
N THR A 38 -0.14 -9.20 -13.67
CA THR A 38 -0.34 -8.36 -12.49
C THR A 38 -0.56 -9.20 -11.25
N MET A 39 -0.60 -8.54 -10.08
CA MET A 39 -0.88 -9.19 -8.81
C MET A 39 -1.94 -8.39 -8.06
N ASP A 40 -3.06 -9.03 -7.74
CA ASP A 40 -4.10 -8.40 -6.92
C ASP A 40 -3.74 -8.52 -5.45
N CYS A 41 -3.80 -7.41 -4.74
CA CYS A 41 -3.49 -7.32 -3.32
C CYS A 41 -4.76 -6.99 -2.54
N ARG A 42 -5.13 -7.84 -1.58
CA ARG A 42 -6.35 -7.68 -0.79
C ARG A 42 -6.06 -7.78 0.71
N LEU A 43 -6.66 -6.86 1.46
CA LEU A 43 -6.66 -6.93 2.92
C LEU A 43 -7.88 -6.18 3.44
N GLY A 44 -8.82 -6.90 4.06
CA GLY A 44 -10.06 -6.31 4.54
C GLY A 44 -10.80 -5.58 3.42
N GLY A 45 -11.09 -4.32 3.63
CA GLY A 45 -11.77 -3.47 2.64
C GLY A 45 -10.87 -2.90 1.54
N ALA A 46 -9.56 -3.20 1.58
CA ALA A 46 -8.61 -2.67 0.60
C ALA A 46 -8.35 -3.67 -0.52
N VAL A 47 -8.33 -3.18 -1.75
CA VAL A 47 -7.92 -3.95 -2.92
C VAL A 47 -7.24 -3.03 -3.92
N PHE A 48 -6.13 -3.49 -4.47
CA PHE A 48 -5.48 -2.80 -5.59
C PHE A 48 -4.71 -3.83 -6.42
N ARG A 49 -4.34 -3.44 -7.63
CA ARG A 49 -3.64 -4.31 -8.57
C ARG A 49 -2.23 -3.79 -8.77
N LEU A 50 -1.25 -4.58 -8.34
CA LEU A 50 0.16 -4.27 -8.53
C LEU A 50 0.57 -4.59 -9.95
N GLN A 51 1.15 -3.60 -10.64
CA GLN A 51 1.54 -3.70 -12.03
C GLN A 51 3.05 -3.67 -12.14
N ASN A 52 3.61 -4.56 -12.95
CA ASN A 52 5.04 -4.55 -13.24
C ASN A 52 5.34 -3.44 -14.26
N TYR A 53 5.18 -2.21 -13.82
CA TYR A 53 5.39 -1.02 -14.63
C TYR A 53 5.66 0.16 -13.71
N TYR A 54 6.60 0.99 -14.11
CA TYR A 54 7.02 2.10 -13.26
C TYR A 54 7.26 3.37 -14.07
N VAL A 55 6.65 4.46 -13.62
CA VAL A 55 6.94 5.83 -14.04
C VAL A 55 7.16 6.60 -12.74
N LYS A 56 8.33 7.22 -12.59
CA LYS A 56 8.71 7.89 -11.34
C LYS A 56 7.67 8.95 -10.94
N ASP A 57 7.25 9.80 -11.84
CA ASP A 57 6.28 10.86 -11.53
C ASP A 57 4.92 10.29 -11.12
N TRP A 58 4.53 9.16 -11.70
CA TRP A 58 3.29 8.49 -11.30
C TRP A 58 3.42 7.90 -9.90
N ALA A 59 4.47 7.14 -9.63
CA ALA A 59 4.67 6.49 -8.33
C ALA A 59 4.78 7.51 -7.20
N GLU A 60 5.54 8.57 -7.39
CA GLU A 60 5.77 9.60 -6.37
C GLU A 60 4.54 10.48 -6.09
N ASN A 61 3.57 10.49 -7.00
CA ASN A 61 2.32 11.24 -6.84
C ASN A 61 1.11 10.34 -6.62
N PHE A 62 1.32 9.05 -6.45
CA PHE A 62 0.26 8.09 -6.21
C PHE A 62 0.13 7.85 -4.71
N MET A 63 -1.10 7.92 -4.21
CA MET A 63 -1.35 7.68 -2.79
C MET A 63 -2.61 6.85 -2.57
N MET A 64 -2.60 6.04 -1.52
CA MET A 64 -3.73 5.25 -1.08
C MET A 64 -4.02 5.58 0.39
N LYS A 65 -5.27 5.86 0.68
CA LYS A 65 -5.72 6.11 2.06
C LYS A 65 -6.40 4.86 2.59
N PHE A 66 -5.99 4.44 3.77
CA PHE A 66 -6.60 3.31 4.48
C PHE A 66 -7.20 3.83 5.79
N ASP A 67 -8.52 3.72 5.92
CA ASP A 67 -9.18 3.94 7.19
C ASP A 67 -8.99 2.71 8.05
N VAL A 68 -8.37 2.85 9.20
CA VAL A 68 -8.02 1.73 10.08
C VAL A 68 -8.49 1.97 11.50
N ASP A 69 -8.59 0.89 12.28
CA ASP A 69 -9.01 1.00 13.68
C ASP A 69 -7.87 1.42 14.60
N ASP A 70 -6.63 1.14 14.22
CA ASP A 70 -5.47 1.37 15.09
C ASP A 70 -4.25 1.78 14.27
N VAL A 71 -4.03 3.08 14.15
CA VAL A 71 -2.89 3.65 13.42
C VAL A 71 -1.55 3.26 14.06
N GLN A 72 -1.50 3.23 15.41
CA GLN A 72 -0.27 2.86 16.10
C GLN A 72 0.15 1.43 15.76
N ALA A 73 -0.80 0.50 15.73
CA ALA A 73 -0.53 -0.88 15.37
C ALA A 73 -0.01 -0.98 13.92
N TRP A 74 -0.57 -0.21 13.01
CA TRP A 74 -0.11 -0.18 11.62
C TRP A 74 1.30 0.41 11.49
N HIS A 75 1.58 1.48 12.23
CA HIS A 75 2.92 2.06 12.27
C HIS A 75 3.93 1.02 12.77
N ASP A 76 3.65 0.38 13.89
CA ASP A 76 4.56 -0.58 14.50
C ASP A 76 4.80 -1.78 13.56
N HIS A 77 3.75 -2.24 12.89
CA HIS A 77 3.84 -3.33 11.93
C HIS A 77 4.66 -2.95 10.70
N ALA A 78 4.38 -1.78 10.11
CA ALA A 78 5.14 -1.29 8.96
C ALA A 78 6.61 -1.05 9.31
N LYS A 79 6.88 -0.48 10.48
CA LYS A 79 8.23 -0.28 10.98
C LYS A 79 8.99 -1.61 11.04
N LYS A 80 8.37 -2.64 11.61
CA LYS A 80 8.97 -3.96 11.71
C LYS A 80 9.27 -4.55 10.33
N VAL A 81 8.31 -4.48 9.40
CA VAL A 81 8.49 -4.97 8.03
C VAL A 81 9.66 -4.26 7.34
N ILE A 82 9.71 -2.94 7.43
CA ILE A 82 10.73 -2.14 6.74
C ILE A 82 12.09 -2.33 7.39
N ASP A 83 12.18 -2.27 8.72
CA ASP A 83 13.46 -2.37 9.43
C ASP A 83 14.09 -3.77 9.32
N GLU A 84 13.26 -4.82 9.28
CA GLU A 84 13.75 -6.20 9.16
C GLU A 84 13.88 -6.67 7.72
N GLY A 85 13.24 -5.96 6.77
CA GLY A 85 13.26 -6.31 5.36
C GLY A 85 14.38 -5.65 4.59
N ASN A 86 14.45 -5.95 3.29
CA ASN A 86 15.41 -5.36 2.38
C ASN A 86 14.69 -4.54 1.32
N TYR A 87 14.06 -3.46 1.76
CA TYR A 87 13.23 -2.59 0.91
C TYR A 87 13.88 -1.22 0.82
N SER A 88 14.79 -1.03 -0.13
CA SER A 88 15.72 0.09 -0.17
C SER A 88 15.11 1.49 -0.17
N ASN A 89 13.88 1.68 -0.63
CA ASN A 89 13.24 3.00 -0.68
C ASN A 89 12.01 3.10 0.22
N ALA A 90 11.64 2.01 0.89
CA ALA A 90 10.53 2.03 1.80
C ALA A 90 10.88 2.80 3.06
N ARG A 91 9.95 3.58 3.57
CA ARG A 91 10.13 4.36 4.80
C ARG A 91 8.78 4.63 5.47
N TYR A 92 8.85 5.15 6.67
CA TYR A 92 7.66 5.46 7.47
C TYR A 92 7.92 6.72 8.30
N ASP A 93 6.85 7.36 8.74
CA ASP A 93 6.95 8.43 9.74
C ASP A 93 6.27 8.00 11.03
N GLU A 94 6.44 8.82 12.08
CA GLU A 94 5.80 8.58 13.36
C GLU A 94 4.33 9.01 13.29
N PRO A 95 3.43 8.31 14.00
CA PRO A 95 2.03 8.74 14.08
C PRO A 95 1.90 10.14 14.67
N GLU A 96 0.95 10.89 14.14
CA GLU A 96 0.71 12.27 14.51
C GLU A 96 -0.79 12.50 14.75
N MET A 97 -1.12 13.30 15.72
CA MET A 97 -2.49 13.76 15.94
C MET A 97 -2.70 15.11 15.25
N ILE A 98 -3.73 15.17 14.40
CA ILE A 98 -4.17 16.42 13.79
C ILE A 98 -5.63 16.60 14.21
N GLY A 99 -5.88 17.43 15.21
CA GLY A 99 -7.18 17.50 15.85
C GLY A 99 -7.55 16.16 16.49
N ASN A 100 -8.66 15.59 16.10
CA ASN A 100 -9.11 14.28 16.57
C ASN A 100 -8.68 13.12 15.66
N THR A 101 -7.89 13.40 14.63
CA THR A 101 -7.47 12.41 13.62
C THR A 101 -6.06 11.97 13.91
N LYS A 102 -5.84 10.66 14.01
CA LYS A 102 -4.50 10.08 14.09
C LYS A 102 -4.10 9.57 12.71
N ILE A 103 -2.87 9.90 12.30
CA ILE A 103 -2.40 9.61 10.95
C ILE A 103 -0.94 9.18 10.98
N CYS A 104 -0.56 8.23 10.12
CA CYS A 104 0.83 7.99 9.79
C CYS A 104 0.97 7.68 8.30
N HIS A 105 2.19 7.83 7.82
CA HIS A 105 2.54 7.62 6.42
C HIS A 105 3.56 6.51 6.32
N VAL A 106 3.39 5.70 5.27
CA VAL A 106 4.34 4.65 4.88
C VAL A 106 4.55 4.80 3.38
N TRP A 107 5.81 4.77 2.95
CA TRP A 107 6.15 4.77 1.53
C TRP A 107 6.61 3.39 1.13
N ASP A 108 6.02 2.86 0.07
CA ASP A 108 6.38 1.54 -0.43
C ASP A 108 7.75 1.55 -1.14
N PRO A 109 8.26 0.41 -1.60
CA PRO A 109 9.60 0.36 -2.21
C PRO A 109 9.82 1.22 -3.46
N CYS A 110 8.78 1.70 -4.11
CA CYS A 110 8.94 2.57 -5.28
C CYS A 110 8.41 4.00 -5.06
N GLY A 111 8.03 4.34 -3.83
CA GLY A 111 7.65 5.70 -3.48
C GLY A 111 6.15 5.98 -3.42
N VAL A 112 5.31 4.97 -3.60
CA VAL A 112 3.85 5.11 -3.41
C VAL A 112 3.55 5.40 -1.95
N LEU A 113 2.73 6.41 -1.70
CA LEU A 113 2.37 6.81 -0.34
C LEU A 113 1.15 6.03 0.15
N LEU A 114 1.31 5.38 1.29
CA LEU A 114 0.23 4.71 2.02
C LEU A 114 -0.11 5.56 3.24
N ILE A 115 -1.34 6.03 3.32
CA ILE A 115 -1.81 6.88 4.41
C ILE A 115 -2.74 6.07 5.29
N PHE A 116 -2.36 5.89 6.56
CA PHE A 116 -3.21 5.20 7.55
C PHE A 116 -3.85 6.23 8.45
N ILE A 117 -5.18 6.21 8.52
CA ILE A 117 -5.97 7.20 9.25
C ILE A 117 -6.95 6.51 10.19
N GLN A 118 -7.02 7.05 11.39
CA GLN A 118 -7.94 6.59 12.43
C GLN A 118 -8.79 7.75 12.94
#